data_1c4faf32417476bfe8856cc0a4e5fd9a
#
_entry.id   1c4faf32417476bfe8856cc0a4e5fd9a
#
_cell.length_a   1.000
_cell.length_b   1.000
_cell.length_c   1.000
_cell.angle_alpha   90.00
_cell.angle_beta   90.00
_cell.angle_gamma   90.00
#
_symmetry.space_group_name_H-M   'P 1'
#
loop_
_entity.id
_entity.type
_entity.pdbx_description
1 polymer ?
#
loop_
_entity_poly.entity_id
_entity_poly.type
_entity_poly.pdbx_seq_one_letter_code
_entity_poly.pdbx_strand_id
1 'polypeptide(L)'
;GKEKLTQVTANTADEAHAAGEASIDMLICDSKNVEIVRKGNSELFLTAALVIPEYPTDSDLLRGAFKALAQGADAVMTARSMSIVSLLANEDRPVMGHLGLVHRKSTWVGGLRAVGKNADEAFDLFQKFKRLENAGAFSVEAEVIPGPVLSEISKRTSLITVSLGSGKGGDVTYLFMEDICGENAEAPK
;
A
#
# COMPACT_ATOMS: atom_id res chain seq x y z
N GLY A 1 -11.22 19.96 9.03
CA GLY A 1 -10.26 18.86 8.88
C GLY A 1 -10.43 18.28 7.49
N LYS A 2 -9.35 17.83 6.87
CA LYS A 2 -9.48 17.08 5.61
C LYS A 2 -10.24 15.80 5.88
N GLU A 3 -11.19 15.47 5.02
CA GLU A 3 -11.87 14.19 5.03
C GLU A 3 -10.83 13.06 4.80
N LYS A 4 -10.92 11.99 5.57
CA LYS A 4 -10.02 10.86 5.44
C LYS A 4 -10.58 9.87 4.44
N LEU A 5 -9.74 9.40 3.52
CA LEU A 5 -10.11 8.38 2.58
C LEU A 5 -10.04 6.99 3.21
N THR A 6 -10.73 6.06 2.60
CA THR A 6 -10.79 4.64 2.99
C THR A 6 -10.27 3.75 1.86
N GLN A 7 -9.57 2.69 2.22
CA GLN A 7 -9.08 1.66 1.29
C GLN A 7 -9.35 0.27 1.85
N VAL A 8 -9.73 -0.65 0.98
CA VAL A 8 -9.84 -2.08 1.34
C VAL A 8 -9.17 -2.95 0.28
N THR A 9 -8.76 -4.17 0.68
CA THR A 9 -8.42 -5.22 -0.30
C THR A 9 -9.67 -5.68 -1.02
N ALA A 10 -9.53 -6.00 -2.32
CA ALA A 10 -10.56 -6.72 -3.07
C ALA A 10 -9.86 -7.58 -4.13
N ASN A 11 -10.07 -8.88 -4.09
CA ASN A 11 -9.46 -9.84 -5.02
C ASN A 11 -10.50 -10.59 -5.88
N THR A 12 -11.78 -10.29 -5.68
CA THR A 12 -12.91 -10.84 -6.43
C THR A 12 -13.83 -9.72 -6.92
N ALA A 13 -14.71 -10.04 -7.86
CA ALA A 13 -15.70 -9.08 -8.33
C ALA A 13 -16.74 -8.73 -7.25
N ASP A 14 -17.13 -9.70 -6.43
CA ASP A 14 -18.11 -9.49 -5.37
C ASP A 14 -17.57 -8.57 -4.26
N GLU A 15 -16.30 -8.74 -3.85
CA GLU A 15 -15.64 -7.85 -2.92
C GLU A 15 -15.55 -6.41 -3.46
N ALA A 16 -15.18 -6.25 -4.74
CA ALA A 16 -15.10 -4.94 -5.36
C ALA A 16 -16.47 -4.26 -5.48
N HIS A 17 -17.51 -5.02 -5.78
CA HIS A 17 -18.88 -4.54 -5.81
C HIS A 17 -19.34 -4.10 -4.41
N ALA A 18 -19.15 -4.96 -3.40
CA ALA A 18 -19.51 -4.66 -2.02
C ALA A 18 -18.78 -3.42 -1.48
N ALA A 19 -17.51 -3.23 -1.81
CA ALA A 19 -16.75 -2.04 -1.46
C ALA A 19 -17.37 -0.77 -2.07
N GLY A 20 -17.82 -0.82 -3.33
CA GLY A 20 -18.52 0.28 -3.99
C GLY A 20 -19.84 0.61 -3.29
N GLU A 21 -20.66 -0.39 -2.98
CA GLU A 21 -21.92 -0.21 -2.23
C GLU A 21 -21.69 0.40 -0.83
N ALA A 22 -20.58 0.06 -0.20
CA ALA A 22 -20.18 0.60 1.10
C ALA A 22 -19.53 1.99 1.04
N SER A 23 -19.46 2.61 -0.16
CA SER A 23 -18.83 3.94 -0.38
C SER A 23 -17.37 3.99 0.08
N ILE A 24 -16.63 2.91 -0.17
CA ILE A 24 -15.16 2.89 -0.02
C ILE A 24 -14.55 3.73 -1.15
N ASP A 25 -13.47 4.46 -0.86
CA ASP A 25 -12.85 5.38 -1.84
C ASP A 25 -11.83 4.67 -2.77
N MET A 26 -11.13 3.66 -2.26
CA MET A 26 -10.00 3.04 -2.95
C MET A 26 -9.96 1.52 -2.75
N LEU A 27 -9.47 0.81 -3.75
CA LEU A 27 -9.22 -0.63 -3.71
C LEU A 27 -7.73 -0.94 -3.90
N ILE A 28 -7.29 -2.04 -3.31
CA ILE A 28 -6.02 -2.68 -3.64
C ILE A 28 -6.24 -4.18 -3.86
N CYS A 29 -5.63 -4.74 -4.89
CA CYS A 29 -5.71 -6.17 -5.19
C CYS A 29 -4.35 -6.75 -5.56
N ASP A 30 -4.21 -8.07 -5.54
CA ASP A 30 -3.10 -8.73 -6.22
C ASP A 30 -3.14 -8.37 -7.71
N SER A 31 -1.99 -8.07 -8.30
CA SER A 31 -1.89 -7.63 -9.70
C SER A 31 -2.49 -8.60 -10.73
N LYS A 32 -2.57 -9.90 -10.39
CA LYS A 32 -3.22 -10.93 -11.21
C LYS A 32 -4.74 -10.83 -11.24
N ASN A 33 -5.35 -10.14 -10.28
CA ASN A 33 -6.79 -10.06 -10.07
C ASN A 33 -7.41 -8.76 -10.61
N VAL A 34 -6.63 -7.86 -11.23
CA VAL A 34 -7.12 -6.56 -11.72
C VAL A 34 -8.34 -6.69 -12.61
N GLU A 35 -8.33 -7.60 -13.60
CA GLU A 35 -9.46 -7.77 -14.52
C GLU A 35 -10.74 -8.22 -13.82
N ILE A 36 -10.63 -9.11 -12.82
CA ILE A 36 -11.81 -9.59 -12.10
C ILE A 36 -12.36 -8.54 -11.15
N VAL A 37 -11.47 -7.78 -10.48
CA VAL A 37 -11.85 -6.66 -9.61
C VAL A 37 -12.56 -5.57 -10.41
N ARG A 38 -12.06 -5.23 -11.61
CA ARG A 38 -12.68 -4.25 -12.51
C ARG A 38 -14.06 -4.68 -13.03
N LYS A 39 -14.35 -5.96 -13.11
CA LYS A 39 -15.71 -6.45 -13.41
C LYS A 39 -16.69 -6.17 -12.28
N GLY A 40 -16.24 -6.15 -11.03
CA GLY A 40 -17.06 -5.81 -9.87
C GLY A 40 -17.22 -4.33 -9.68
N ASN A 41 -16.17 -3.55 -9.96
CA ASN A 41 -16.21 -2.08 -9.85
C ASN A 41 -15.23 -1.45 -10.84
N SER A 42 -15.76 -0.63 -11.77
CA SER A 42 -14.99 0.06 -12.80
C SER A 42 -14.51 1.46 -12.39
N GLU A 43 -15.03 2.03 -11.31
CA GLU A 43 -14.93 3.45 -10.97
C GLU A 43 -13.89 3.73 -9.87
N LEU A 44 -13.84 2.88 -8.82
CA LEU A 44 -12.97 3.12 -7.67
C LEU A 44 -11.50 3.10 -8.07
N PHE A 45 -10.71 3.97 -7.43
CA PHE A 45 -9.25 3.97 -7.62
C PHE A 45 -8.66 2.62 -7.22
N LEU A 46 -8.00 1.94 -8.15
CA LEU A 46 -7.47 0.59 -7.97
C LEU A 46 -5.95 0.55 -8.03
N THR A 47 -5.33 0.13 -6.94
CA THR A 47 -3.90 -0.17 -6.87
C THR A 47 -3.66 -1.67 -7.07
N ALA A 48 -2.75 -2.04 -7.97
CA ALA A 48 -2.33 -3.43 -8.18
C ALA A 48 -1.04 -3.75 -7.41
N ALA A 49 -1.09 -4.67 -6.47
CA ALA A 49 0.06 -5.09 -5.69
C ALA A 49 0.96 -6.05 -6.49
N LEU A 50 2.20 -5.64 -6.75
CA LEU A 50 3.25 -6.46 -7.36
C LEU A 50 3.99 -7.22 -6.24
N VAL A 51 3.42 -8.35 -5.82
CA VAL A 51 3.95 -9.12 -4.68
C VAL A 51 5.33 -9.69 -4.96
N ILE A 52 6.25 -9.54 -4.01
CA ILE A 52 7.70 -9.83 -4.18
C ILE A 52 7.99 -11.20 -4.79
N PRO A 53 7.37 -12.33 -4.36
CA PRO A 53 7.70 -13.64 -4.90
C PRO A 53 7.30 -13.86 -6.38
N GLU A 54 6.33 -13.09 -6.87
CA GLU A 54 5.81 -13.26 -8.25
C GLU A 54 6.66 -12.52 -9.30
N TYR A 55 7.44 -11.51 -8.85
CA TYR A 55 8.25 -10.65 -9.72
C TYR A 55 9.72 -10.65 -9.27
N PRO A 56 10.49 -11.73 -9.53
CA PRO A 56 11.84 -11.86 -9.00
C PRO A 56 12.86 -10.93 -9.66
N THR A 57 12.69 -10.60 -10.95
CA THR A 57 13.59 -9.67 -11.66
C THR A 57 12.93 -8.32 -11.92
N ASP A 58 13.74 -7.31 -12.23
CA ASP A 58 13.26 -5.97 -12.58
C ASP A 58 12.41 -6.00 -13.86
N SER A 59 12.80 -6.83 -14.83
CA SER A 59 12.05 -7.02 -16.08
C SER A 59 10.70 -7.69 -15.84
N ASP A 60 10.60 -8.65 -14.90
CA ASP A 60 9.32 -9.26 -14.54
C ASP A 60 8.41 -8.24 -13.88
N LEU A 61 8.96 -7.43 -12.99
CA LEU A 61 8.20 -6.40 -12.28
C LEU A 61 7.69 -5.33 -13.24
N LEU A 62 8.52 -4.85 -14.18
CA LEU A 62 8.07 -3.91 -15.21
C LEU A 62 6.95 -4.52 -16.07
N ARG A 63 7.12 -5.76 -16.57
CA ARG A 63 6.04 -6.44 -17.30
C ARG A 63 4.77 -6.56 -16.50
N GLY A 64 4.87 -6.90 -15.20
CA GLY A 64 3.73 -6.98 -14.30
C GLY A 64 3.03 -5.63 -14.13
N ALA A 65 3.79 -4.56 -13.94
CA ALA A 65 3.27 -3.21 -13.82
C ALA A 65 2.51 -2.77 -15.07
N PHE A 66 3.12 -2.90 -16.24
CA PHE A 66 2.49 -2.55 -17.51
C PHE A 66 1.24 -3.39 -17.79
N LYS A 67 1.27 -4.69 -17.47
CA LYS A 67 0.11 -5.58 -17.61
C LYS A 67 -1.03 -5.12 -16.70
N ALA A 68 -0.76 -4.88 -15.41
CA ALA A 68 -1.79 -4.46 -14.45
C ALA A 68 -2.46 -3.14 -14.88
N LEU A 69 -1.66 -2.15 -15.31
CA LEU A 69 -2.18 -0.87 -15.81
C LEU A 69 -3.01 -1.04 -17.10
N ALA A 70 -2.56 -1.90 -18.03
CA ALA A 70 -3.32 -2.22 -19.24
C ALA A 70 -4.65 -2.93 -18.95
N GLN A 71 -4.74 -3.66 -17.83
CA GLN A 71 -5.95 -4.31 -17.35
C GLN A 71 -6.89 -3.38 -16.56
N GLY A 72 -6.48 -2.13 -16.36
CA GLY A 72 -7.31 -1.09 -15.74
C GLY A 72 -6.92 -0.70 -14.31
N ALA A 73 -5.78 -1.12 -13.77
CA ALA A 73 -5.28 -0.55 -12.53
C ALA A 73 -4.89 0.92 -12.74
N ASP A 74 -5.12 1.77 -11.74
CA ASP A 74 -4.73 3.19 -11.76
C ASP A 74 -3.30 3.37 -11.26
N ALA A 75 -2.84 2.49 -10.39
CA ALA A 75 -1.51 2.51 -9.80
C ALA A 75 -0.98 1.10 -9.53
N VAL A 76 0.32 1.01 -9.28
CA VAL A 76 0.94 -0.24 -8.81
C VAL A 76 1.59 -0.04 -7.45
N MET A 77 1.63 -1.09 -6.63
CA MET A 77 2.31 -1.09 -5.35
C MET A 77 3.48 -2.08 -5.37
N THR A 78 4.59 -1.70 -4.78
CA THR A 78 5.73 -2.60 -4.58
C THR A 78 6.43 -2.35 -3.24
N ALA A 79 6.79 -3.43 -2.56
CA ALA A 79 7.64 -3.42 -1.38
C ALA A 79 9.14 -3.66 -1.70
N ARG A 80 9.53 -3.52 -2.98
CA ARG A 80 10.92 -3.68 -3.43
C ARG A 80 11.79 -2.48 -3.00
N SER A 81 13.00 -2.39 -3.51
CA SER A 81 13.96 -1.32 -3.18
C SER A 81 13.57 0.03 -3.77
N MET A 82 14.19 1.10 -3.27
CA MET A 82 13.99 2.47 -3.81
C MET A 82 14.41 2.57 -5.30
N SER A 83 15.41 1.80 -5.72
CA SER A 83 15.81 1.73 -7.14
C SER A 83 14.71 1.17 -8.04
N ILE A 84 13.93 0.22 -7.54
CA ILE A 84 12.76 -0.33 -8.24
C ILE A 84 11.63 0.69 -8.30
N VAL A 85 11.39 1.41 -7.21
CA VAL A 85 10.42 2.51 -7.21
C VAL A 85 10.81 3.57 -8.25
N SER A 86 12.08 3.98 -8.27
CA SER A 86 12.59 4.93 -9.28
C SER A 86 12.46 4.38 -10.71
N LEU A 87 12.70 3.08 -10.91
CA LEU A 87 12.55 2.45 -12.21
C LEU A 87 11.11 2.57 -12.74
N LEU A 88 10.11 2.31 -11.90
CA LEU A 88 8.70 2.46 -12.25
C LEU A 88 8.31 3.93 -12.47
N ALA A 89 8.76 4.81 -11.58
CA ALA A 89 8.46 6.24 -11.65
C ALA A 89 9.06 6.90 -12.90
N ASN A 90 10.26 6.49 -13.32
CA ASN A 90 10.90 6.98 -14.53
C ASN A 90 10.20 6.56 -15.83
N GLU A 91 9.35 5.52 -15.77
CA GLU A 91 8.47 5.11 -16.86
C GLU A 91 7.07 5.77 -16.74
N ASP A 92 6.95 6.85 -15.97
CA ASP A 92 5.69 7.55 -15.68
C ASP A 92 4.59 6.62 -15.11
N ARG A 93 4.98 5.61 -14.34
CA ARG A 93 4.02 4.70 -13.70
C ARG A 93 3.72 5.17 -12.28
N PRO A 94 2.43 5.41 -11.93
CA PRO A 94 2.04 5.74 -10.57
C PRO A 94 2.42 4.60 -9.63
N VAL A 95 3.38 4.83 -8.72
CA VAL A 95 3.89 3.80 -7.81
C VAL A 95 3.68 4.15 -6.36
N MET A 96 3.06 3.22 -5.61
CA MET A 96 2.97 3.22 -4.16
C MET A 96 4.12 2.38 -3.60
N GLY A 97 4.84 2.92 -2.63
CA GLY A 97 5.83 2.17 -1.85
C GLY A 97 5.22 1.49 -0.63
N HIS A 98 6.05 0.74 0.12
CA HIS A 98 5.63 0.08 1.34
C HIS A 98 6.71 0.25 2.42
N LEU A 99 6.36 0.85 3.55
CA LEU A 99 7.26 1.12 4.67
C LEU A 99 6.61 0.75 6.01
N GLY A 100 7.42 0.66 7.05
CA GLY A 100 7.03 0.13 8.35
C GLY A 100 7.30 -1.37 8.42
N LEU A 101 6.31 -2.15 8.84
CA LEU A 101 6.39 -3.61 8.85
C LEU A 101 6.12 -4.16 7.46
N VAL A 102 7.16 -4.48 6.71
CA VAL A 102 7.03 -5.25 5.47
C VAL A 102 7.20 -6.73 5.83
N HIS A 103 6.11 -7.50 5.82
CA HIS A 103 6.09 -8.90 6.30
C HIS A 103 7.22 -9.76 5.73
N ARG A 104 7.46 -9.69 4.41
CA ARG A 104 8.54 -10.43 3.73
C ARG A 104 9.95 -9.97 4.11
N LYS A 105 10.07 -8.84 4.82
CA LYS A 105 11.33 -8.28 5.32
C LYS A 105 11.36 -8.21 6.85
N SER A 106 10.44 -8.87 7.55
CA SER A 106 10.30 -8.78 9.00
C SER A 106 11.57 -9.17 9.77
N THR A 107 12.38 -10.09 9.23
CA THR A 107 13.68 -10.47 9.82
C THR A 107 14.64 -9.30 9.97
N TRP A 108 14.58 -8.29 9.09
CA TRP A 108 15.41 -7.09 9.17
C TRP A 108 15.06 -6.16 10.32
N VAL A 109 13.86 -6.30 10.89
CA VAL A 109 13.38 -5.49 12.01
C VAL A 109 13.18 -6.32 13.28
N GLY A 110 13.66 -7.56 13.29
CA GLY A 110 13.60 -8.45 14.46
C GLY A 110 12.25 -9.13 14.66
N GLY A 111 11.54 -9.43 13.56
CA GLY A 111 10.27 -10.16 13.56
C GLY A 111 9.04 -9.30 13.22
N LEU A 112 7.85 -9.86 13.43
CA LEU A 112 6.58 -9.18 13.21
C LEU A 112 6.30 -8.24 14.38
N ARG A 113 6.63 -6.96 14.23
CA ARG A 113 6.45 -5.93 15.27
C ARG A 113 6.24 -4.56 14.65
N ALA A 114 5.73 -3.64 15.46
CA ALA A 114 5.67 -2.24 15.07
C ALA A 114 7.09 -1.66 14.86
N VAL A 115 7.24 -0.84 13.82
CA VAL A 115 8.48 -0.16 13.43
C VAL A 115 8.38 1.33 13.75
N GLY A 116 9.41 1.89 14.37
CA GLY A 116 9.41 3.29 14.81
C GLY A 116 9.03 3.48 16.28
N LYS A 117 9.26 2.48 17.15
CA LYS A 117 8.89 2.52 18.58
C LYS A 117 9.76 3.44 19.44
N ASN A 118 10.98 3.75 19.02
CA ASN A 118 11.90 4.65 19.69
C ASN A 118 12.32 5.77 18.74
N ALA A 119 13.02 6.78 19.28
CA ALA A 119 13.39 7.97 18.52
C ALA A 119 14.29 7.66 17.31
N ASP A 120 15.25 6.76 17.45
CA ASP A 120 16.18 6.40 16.38
C ASP A 120 15.43 5.66 15.26
N GLU A 121 14.59 4.67 15.59
CA GLU A 121 13.76 3.98 14.61
C GLU A 121 12.78 4.93 13.90
N ALA A 122 12.17 5.86 14.64
CA ALA A 122 11.23 6.84 14.07
C ALA A 122 11.96 7.81 13.12
N PHE A 123 13.17 8.23 13.46
CA PHE A 123 13.99 9.07 12.59
C PHE A 123 14.44 8.32 11.34
N ASP A 124 14.92 7.08 11.47
CA ASP A 124 15.30 6.24 10.34
C ASP A 124 14.10 5.99 9.41
N LEU A 125 12.92 5.78 9.99
CA LEU A 125 11.69 5.62 9.22
C LEU A 125 11.35 6.90 8.45
N PHE A 126 11.42 8.06 9.08
CA PHE A 126 11.24 9.36 8.40
C PHE A 126 12.21 9.52 7.23
N GLN A 127 13.49 9.17 7.40
CA GLN A 127 14.47 9.20 6.31
C GLN A 127 14.09 8.23 5.16
N LYS A 128 13.47 7.08 5.48
CA LYS A 128 12.96 6.15 4.45
C LYS A 128 11.78 6.75 3.69
N PHE A 129 10.86 7.45 4.36
CA PHE A 129 9.78 8.18 3.70
C PHE A 129 10.34 9.23 2.73
N LYS A 130 11.31 10.03 3.15
CA LYS A 130 11.95 11.02 2.25
C LYS A 130 12.67 10.39 1.07
N ARG A 131 13.33 9.25 1.26
CA ARG A 131 13.95 8.49 0.16
C ARG A 131 12.92 7.93 -0.80
N LEU A 132 11.78 7.46 -0.30
CA LEU A 132 10.68 6.95 -1.13
C LEU A 132 10.05 8.08 -1.95
N GLU A 133 9.82 9.23 -1.34
CA GLU A 133 9.36 10.45 -2.00
C GLU A 133 10.32 10.87 -3.13
N ASN A 134 11.61 10.92 -2.83
CA ASN A 134 12.66 11.26 -3.82
C ASN A 134 12.81 10.20 -4.92
N ALA A 135 12.42 8.95 -4.66
CA ALA A 135 12.39 7.89 -5.67
C ALA A 135 11.21 8.02 -6.65
N GLY A 136 10.31 8.98 -6.44
CA GLY A 136 9.19 9.28 -7.33
C GLY A 136 7.88 8.56 -6.98
N ALA A 137 7.77 7.93 -5.81
CA ALA A 137 6.48 7.41 -5.35
C ALA A 137 5.49 8.55 -5.12
N PHE A 138 4.20 8.31 -5.40
CA PHE A 138 3.12 9.23 -5.05
C PHE A 138 2.48 8.91 -3.70
N SER A 139 2.58 7.66 -3.26
CA SER A 139 1.91 7.15 -2.06
C SER A 139 2.76 6.09 -1.36
N VAL A 140 2.41 5.78 -0.12
CA VAL A 140 3.08 4.78 0.71
C VAL A 140 2.09 4.03 1.59
N GLU A 141 2.14 2.70 1.51
CA GLU A 141 1.54 1.84 2.51
C GLU A 141 2.39 1.89 3.78
N ALA A 142 1.83 2.46 4.83
CA ALA A 142 2.48 2.67 6.13
C ALA A 142 1.94 1.63 7.11
N GLU A 143 2.65 0.49 7.23
CA GLU A 143 2.17 -0.66 7.96
C GLU A 143 2.78 -0.76 9.36
N VAL A 144 1.91 -0.90 10.38
CA VAL A 144 2.24 -1.14 11.80
C VAL A 144 3.31 -0.16 12.30
N ILE A 145 3.05 1.13 12.10
CA ILE A 145 3.84 2.25 12.63
C ILE A 145 3.07 2.85 13.81
N PRO A 146 3.72 3.19 14.94
CA PRO A 146 3.03 3.87 16.03
C PRO A 146 2.30 5.14 15.53
N GLY A 147 1.00 5.27 15.86
CA GLY A 147 0.14 6.33 15.34
C GLY A 147 0.71 7.76 15.49
N PRO A 148 1.29 8.15 16.65
CA PRO A 148 1.94 9.45 16.79
C PRO A 148 3.10 9.66 15.82
N VAL A 149 3.90 8.61 15.54
CA VAL A 149 5.03 8.67 14.60
C VAL A 149 4.52 8.87 13.18
N LEU A 150 3.54 8.06 12.74
CA LEU A 150 2.96 8.23 11.41
C LEU A 150 2.32 9.62 11.26
N SER A 151 1.60 10.10 12.26
CA SER A 151 0.99 11.43 12.24
C SER A 151 2.01 12.56 12.04
N GLU A 152 3.18 12.45 12.66
CA GLU A 152 4.24 13.44 12.48
C GLU A 152 4.97 13.32 11.13
N ILE A 153 5.14 12.10 10.62
CA ILE A 153 5.72 11.86 9.29
C ILE A 153 4.78 12.39 8.21
N SER A 154 3.48 12.10 8.28
CA SER A 154 2.48 12.52 7.28
C SER A 154 2.42 14.04 7.09
N LYS A 155 2.70 14.81 8.14
CA LYS A 155 2.77 16.28 8.06
C LYS A 155 4.02 16.80 7.31
N ARG A 156 5.01 15.95 7.07
CA ARG A 156 6.36 16.32 6.58
C ARG A 156 6.75 15.62 5.28
N THR A 157 5.81 14.90 4.67
CA THR A 157 5.99 14.25 3.38
C THR A 157 4.89 14.70 2.41
N SER A 158 5.18 14.67 1.11
CA SER A 158 4.18 14.87 0.06
C SER A 158 3.49 13.56 -0.34
N LEU A 159 3.97 12.41 0.16
CA LEU A 159 3.35 11.11 -0.11
C LEU A 159 1.96 11.04 0.51
N ILE A 160 1.01 10.50 -0.23
CA ILE A 160 -0.28 10.08 0.34
C ILE A 160 0.00 8.88 1.26
N THR A 161 -0.26 9.04 2.56
CA THR A 161 0.03 8.01 3.56
C THR A 161 -1.18 7.11 3.79
N VAL A 162 -1.05 5.84 3.40
CA VAL A 162 -2.08 4.80 3.56
C VAL A 162 -1.78 4.02 4.83
N SER A 163 -2.59 4.21 5.86
CA SER A 163 -2.38 3.66 7.21
C SER A 163 -2.95 2.26 7.33
N LEU A 164 -2.09 1.25 7.40
CA LEU A 164 -2.44 -0.15 7.69
C LEU A 164 -1.93 -0.52 9.10
N GLY A 165 -2.85 -0.71 10.06
CA GLY A 165 -2.48 -1.00 11.44
C GLY A 165 -1.66 0.10 12.14
N SER A 166 -1.68 1.34 11.62
CA SER A 166 -0.87 2.47 12.11
C SER A 166 -1.73 3.60 12.71
N GLY A 167 -2.99 3.31 13.04
CA GLY A 167 -3.93 4.25 13.64
C GLY A 167 -4.40 5.30 12.65
N LYS A 168 -4.90 6.44 13.17
CA LYS A 168 -5.56 7.51 12.40
C LYS A 168 -4.58 8.58 11.88
N GLY A 169 -3.27 8.33 11.90
CA GLY A 169 -2.25 9.35 11.54
C GLY A 169 -2.04 9.59 10.05
N GLY A 170 -2.43 8.64 9.18
CA GLY A 170 -2.32 8.73 7.73
C GLY A 170 -3.45 9.50 7.05
N ASP A 171 -3.35 9.69 5.73
CA ASP A 171 -4.37 10.31 4.89
C ASP A 171 -5.50 9.33 4.55
N VAL A 172 -5.18 8.05 4.42
CA VAL A 172 -6.09 6.95 4.08
C VAL A 172 -6.08 5.94 5.21
N THR A 173 -7.24 5.42 5.60
CA THR A 173 -7.36 4.24 6.48
C THR A 173 -7.53 3.01 5.63
N TYR A 174 -6.68 2.01 5.86
CA TYR A 174 -6.68 0.76 5.09
C TYR A 174 -6.93 -0.44 6.00
N LEU A 175 -7.87 -1.29 5.60
CA LEU A 175 -8.20 -2.57 6.23
C LEU A 175 -8.30 -3.68 5.19
N PHE A 176 -7.93 -4.89 5.60
CA PHE A 176 -8.16 -6.06 4.77
C PHE A 176 -9.63 -6.46 4.75
N MET A 177 -10.14 -6.92 3.61
CA MET A 177 -11.53 -7.37 3.48
C MET A 177 -11.83 -8.54 4.42
N GLU A 178 -10.90 -9.46 4.56
CA GLU A 178 -11.00 -10.64 5.43
C GLU A 178 -11.21 -10.25 6.90
N ASP A 179 -10.59 -9.14 7.35
CA ASP A 179 -10.77 -8.64 8.71
C ASP A 179 -12.14 -7.96 8.90
N ILE A 180 -12.58 -7.21 7.88
CA ILE A 180 -13.88 -6.52 7.91
C ILE A 180 -15.03 -7.53 7.87
N CYS A 181 -14.92 -8.55 7.03
CA CYS A 181 -15.93 -9.60 6.86
C CYS A 181 -15.90 -10.68 7.96
N GLY A 182 -14.91 -10.64 8.86
CA GLY A 182 -14.80 -11.59 9.95
C GLY A 182 -14.38 -13.00 9.51
N GLU A 183 -13.66 -13.12 8.42
CA GLU A 183 -13.11 -14.41 7.96
C GLU A 183 -11.95 -14.87 8.84
N ASN A 184 -11.23 -13.92 9.45
CA ASN A 184 -10.22 -14.22 10.44
C ASN A 184 -10.87 -14.44 11.82
N ALA A 185 -10.59 -15.59 12.46
CA ALA A 185 -11.15 -15.94 13.78
C ALA A 185 -10.71 -14.98 14.89
N GLU A 186 -9.57 -14.32 14.72
CA GLU A 186 -9.06 -13.30 15.63
C GLU A 186 -8.88 -11.98 14.88
N ALA A 187 -9.58 -10.95 15.33
CA ALA A 187 -9.38 -9.60 14.80
C ALA A 187 -7.93 -9.13 15.05
N PRO A 188 -7.33 -8.36 14.14
CA PRO A 188 -6.01 -7.77 14.35
C PRO A 188 -6.03 -6.87 15.59
N LYS A 189 -4.98 -6.98 16.43
CA LYS A 189 -4.86 -6.24 17.71
C LYS A 189 -4.32 -4.84 17.49
#